data_225d15717239edbce44fa7982615ff33
#
_entry.id   225d15717239edbce44fa7982615ff33
#
_cell.length_a   1.000
_cell.length_b   1.000
_cell.length_c   1.000
_cell.angle_alpha   90.00
_cell.angle_beta   90.00
_cell.angle_gamma   90.00
#
_symmetry.space_group_name_H-M   'P 1'
#
loop_
_entity.id
_entity.type
_entity.pdbx_description
1 polymer ?
#
loop_
_entity_poly.entity_id
_entity_poly.type
_entity_poly.pdbx_seq_one_letter_code
_entity_poly.pdbx_strand_id
1 'polypeptide(L)'
;LKTLDAAGHIAQQYPDAVCVSFQQPETSAGRLLKDFRSVAGSAYTAVRYPEDRFYLTDDGKSEPLLDALYFLPAADCASQLKLVYTAYDSGGTQLGTGELTVRVTSKQSSAVFSDVNAGTCAWAADAVDFMNGYGLIQGADASTFNWRGSMTRGDLILILYRSAGSPAVSGGSLPFTDVSESDYAYDAVVWAWKNGVAGGVSETEFCMKQAVTREQLAS
;
A
#
# COMPACT_ATOMS: atom_id res chain seq x y z
N LEU A 1 -3.74 1.04 -10.74
CA LEU A 1 -4.41 1.33 -12.05
C LEU A 1 -3.38 1.49 -13.18
N LYS A 2 -2.43 0.57 -13.28
CA LYS A 2 -1.62 0.47 -14.50
C LYS A 2 -2.52 -0.07 -15.60
N THR A 3 -2.69 0.71 -16.66
CA THR A 3 -3.17 0.37 -18.01
C THR A 3 -4.50 0.96 -18.46
N LEU A 4 -4.99 1.99 -17.81
CA LEU A 4 -5.92 2.85 -18.50
C LEU A 4 -5.15 4.11 -18.87
N ASP A 5 -5.16 4.46 -20.15
CA ASP A 5 -4.85 5.84 -20.53
C ASP A 5 -6.03 6.72 -20.07
N ALA A 6 -6.20 6.74 -18.73
CA ALA A 6 -7.27 7.51 -18.10
C ALA A 6 -7.09 9.00 -18.39
N ALA A 7 -5.84 9.48 -18.38
CA ALA A 7 -5.52 10.85 -18.72
C ALA A 7 -5.88 11.17 -20.16
N GLY A 8 -5.54 10.31 -21.13
CA GLY A 8 -5.91 10.47 -22.52
C GLY A 8 -7.43 10.43 -22.74
N HIS A 9 -8.15 9.53 -22.06
CA HIS A 9 -9.62 9.48 -22.14
C HIS A 9 -10.26 10.76 -21.60
N ILE A 10 -9.79 11.27 -20.47
CA ILE A 10 -10.27 12.52 -19.86
C ILE A 10 -9.95 13.71 -20.77
N ALA A 11 -8.73 13.81 -21.30
CA ALA A 11 -8.31 14.87 -22.21
C ALA A 11 -9.09 14.86 -23.54
N GLN A 12 -9.50 13.70 -24.02
CA GLN A 12 -10.36 13.58 -25.20
C GLN A 12 -11.76 14.16 -24.95
N GLN A 13 -12.31 13.93 -23.75
CA GLN A 13 -13.63 14.44 -23.39
C GLN A 13 -13.59 15.91 -22.94
N TYR A 14 -12.53 16.31 -22.25
CA TYR A 14 -12.31 17.67 -21.74
C TYR A 14 -10.88 18.13 -22.09
N PRO A 15 -10.65 18.69 -23.30
CA PRO A 15 -9.32 19.07 -23.76
C PRO A 15 -8.60 20.10 -22.88
N ASP A 16 -9.35 20.97 -22.20
CA ASP A 16 -8.83 22.01 -21.33
C ASP A 16 -8.66 21.56 -19.87
N ALA A 17 -8.94 20.27 -19.58
CA ALA A 17 -8.78 19.74 -18.23
C ALA A 17 -7.30 19.62 -17.86
N VAL A 18 -6.94 20.13 -16.70
CA VAL A 18 -5.60 19.95 -16.11
C VAL A 18 -5.62 18.99 -14.92
N CYS A 19 -6.76 18.91 -14.21
CA CYS A 19 -6.92 17.96 -13.11
C CYS A 19 -8.37 17.46 -13.00
N VAL A 20 -8.53 16.38 -12.25
CA VAL A 20 -9.81 15.75 -11.96
C VAL A 20 -9.96 15.43 -10.48
N SER A 21 -11.20 15.38 -9.99
CA SER A 21 -11.55 14.77 -8.70
C SER A 21 -12.47 13.57 -8.94
N PHE A 22 -12.39 12.55 -8.07
CA PHE A 22 -13.19 11.33 -8.19
C PHE A 22 -14.15 11.20 -7.03
N GLN A 23 -15.39 10.83 -7.34
CA GLN A 23 -16.35 10.39 -6.34
C GLN A 23 -15.96 8.99 -5.84
N GLN A 24 -16.16 8.74 -4.54
CA GLN A 24 -16.02 7.39 -4.02
C GLN A 24 -17.06 6.48 -4.66
N PRO A 25 -16.66 5.28 -5.10
CA PRO A 25 -17.63 4.29 -5.55
C PRO A 25 -18.49 3.79 -4.38
N GLU A 26 -19.55 3.05 -4.70
CA GLU A 26 -20.32 2.33 -3.68
C GLU A 26 -19.40 1.43 -2.85
N THR A 27 -19.66 1.34 -1.55
CA THR A 27 -18.81 0.55 -0.62
C THR A 27 -18.72 -0.92 -0.99
N SER A 28 -19.75 -1.46 -1.64
CA SER A 28 -19.77 -2.82 -2.19
C SER A 28 -18.81 -3.02 -3.36
N ALA A 29 -18.43 -1.95 -4.06
CA ALA A 29 -17.44 -2.02 -5.13
C ALA A 29 -16.00 -1.90 -4.61
N GLY A 30 -15.78 -1.11 -3.56
CA GLY A 30 -14.45 -0.86 -3.00
C GLY A 30 -14.24 0.59 -2.60
N ARG A 31 -12.98 1.02 -2.57
CA ARG A 31 -12.59 2.38 -2.16
C ARG A 31 -11.51 2.96 -3.05
N LEU A 32 -11.60 4.25 -3.33
CA LEU A 32 -10.51 5.03 -3.91
C LEU A 32 -9.62 5.55 -2.78
N LEU A 33 -8.33 5.34 -2.95
CA LEU A 33 -7.28 5.77 -2.02
C LEU A 33 -6.30 6.65 -2.79
N LYS A 34 -5.65 7.56 -2.09
CA LYS A 34 -4.52 8.33 -2.61
C LYS A 34 -3.26 8.01 -1.80
N ASP A 35 -2.14 7.93 -2.49
CA ASP A 35 -0.83 7.80 -1.87
C ASP A 35 -0.32 9.18 -1.45
N PHE A 36 -0.05 9.33 -0.17
CA PHE A 36 0.74 10.43 0.36
C PHE A 36 2.16 9.93 0.63
N ARG A 37 3.05 10.13 -0.31
CA ARG A 37 4.49 10.01 -0.07
C ARG A 37 4.94 11.23 0.72
N SER A 38 4.75 11.17 2.04
CA SER A 38 5.39 12.15 2.92
C SER A 38 6.77 11.67 3.32
N VAL A 39 7.63 12.61 3.72
CA VAL A 39 8.97 12.33 4.30
C VAL A 39 8.90 11.43 5.55
N ALA A 40 7.71 11.25 6.13
CA ALA A 40 7.44 10.43 7.30
C ALA A 40 6.88 9.04 7.01
N GLY A 41 6.77 8.63 5.73
CA GLY A 41 6.24 7.33 5.31
C GLY A 41 5.02 7.44 4.41
N SER A 42 4.76 6.39 3.65
CA SER A 42 3.59 6.31 2.77
C SER A 42 2.34 6.03 3.59
N ALA A 43 1.36 6.90 3.54
CA ALA A 43 0.04 6.67 4.13
C ALA A 43 -1.02 6.69 3.04
N TYR A 44 -1.79 5.60 2.94
CA TYR A 44 -2.96 5.57 2.08
C TYR A 44 -4.13 6.22 2.80
N THR A 45 -4.69 7.25 2.19
CA THR A 45 -5.89 7.90 2.72
C THR A 45 -7.02 7.81 1.71
N ALA A 46 -8.26 7.73 2.21
CA ALA A 46 -9.41 7.76 1.33
C ALA A 46 -9.46 9.07 0.54
N VAL A 47 -9.76 8.96 -0.76
CA VAL A 47 -9.98 10.13 -1.61
C VAL A 47 -11.22 10.88 -1.12
N ARG A 48 -11.10 12.19 -0.96
CA ARG A 48 -12.19 13.11 -0.60
C ARG A 48 -12.64 13.87 -1.85
N TYR A 49 -13.89 13.78 -2.15
CA TYR A 49 -14.51 14.52 -3.26
C TYR A 49 -15.25 15.76 -2.72
N PRO A 50 -15.11 16.92 -3.37
CA PRO A 50 -14.27 17.26 -4.54
C PRO A 50 -12.88 17.82 -4.18
N GLU A 51 -12.43 17.72 -2.92
CA GLU A 51 -11.24 18.40 -2.41
C GLU A 51 -9.95 17.83 -2.98
N ASP A 52 -9.87 16.50 -3.13
CA ASP A 52 -8.67 15.85 -3.65
C ASP A 52 -8.70 15.85 -5.17
N ARG A 53 -7.72 16.54 -5.77
CA ARG A 53 -7.57 16.68 -7.22
C ARG A 53 -6.31 15.97 -7.67
N PHE A 54 -6.41 15.29 -8.80
CA PHE A 54 -5.33 14.54 -9.43
C PHE A 54 -5.01 15.18 -10.77
N TYR A 55 -3.75 15.55 -10.97
CA TYR A 55 -3.30 16.20 -12.18
C TYR A 55 -3.06 15.19 -13.29
N LEU A 56 -3.40 15.57 -14.52
CA LEU A 56 -3.35 14.68 -15.69
C LEU A 56 -1.95 14.60 -16.31
N THR A 57 -1.15 15.64 -16.11
CA THR A 57 0.21 15.75 -16.65
C THR A 57 1.19 16.16 -15.57
N ASP A 58 2.39 15.57 -15.60
CA ASP A 58 3.49 15.96 -14.74
C ASP A 58 4.16 17.22 -15.29
N ASP A 59 3.97 18.35 -14.59
CA ASP A 59 4.63 19.62 -14.85
C ASP A 59 5.77 19.90 -13.85
N GLY A 60 6.10 18.93 -13.01
CA GLY A 60 7.09 19.04 -11.94
C GLY A 60 6.70 19.92 -10.75
N LYS A 61 5.45 20.40 -10.70
CA LYS A 61 4.94 21.32 -9.67
C LYS A 61 3.59 20.93 -9.10
N SER A 62 2.76 20.27 -9.92
CA SER A 62 1.38 19.95 -9.58
C SER A 62 1.27 18.51 -9.09
N GLU A 63 0.84 18.32 -7.84
CA GLU A 63 0.66 17.00 -7.20
C GLU A 63 -0.64 16.96 -6.39
N PRO A 64 -1.23 15.78 -6.18
CA PRO A 64 -0.83 14.46 -6.69
C PRO A 64 -1.18 14.27 -8.17
N LEU A 65 -0.38 13.47 -8.87
CA LEU A 65 -0.69 13.02 -10.22
C LEU A 65 -1.75 11.91 -10.21
N LEU A 66 -2.33 11.63 -11.38
CA LEU A 66 -3.35 10.60 -11.52
C LEU A 66 -2.83 9.18 -11.20
N ASP A 67 -1.53 8.93 -11.30
CA ASP A 67 -0.90 7.67 -10.92
C ASP A 67 -0.85 7.44 -9.40
N ALA A 68 -1.03 8.50 -8.60
CA ALA A 68 -1.19 8.40 -7.15
C ALA A 68 -2.60 7.97 -6.71
N LEU A 69 -3.52 7.74 -7.66
CA LEU A 69 -4.85 7.23 -7.40
C LEU A 69 -4.86 5.71 -7.40
N TYR A 70 -5.32 5.11 -6.32
CA TYR A 70 -5.45 3.66 -6.14
C TYR A 70 -6.90 3.27 -5.94
N PHE A 71 -7.27 2.12 -6.48
CA PHE A 71 -8.56 1.50 -6.20
C PHE A 71 -8.34 0.21 -5.41
N LEU A 72 -8.92 0.14 -4.23
CA LEU A 72 -8.96 -1.06 -3.41
C LEU A 72 -10.32 -1.73 -3.60
N PRO A 73 -10.42 -2.83 -4.37
CA PRO A 73 -11.69 -3.50 -4.61
C PRO A 73 -12.22 -4.16 -3.33
N ALA A 74 -13.53 -4.21 -3.17
CA ALA A 74 -14.17 -5.07 -2.18
C ALA A 74 -14.03 -6.55 -2.58
N ALA A 75 -14.19 -7.46 -1.62
CA ALA A 75 -14.03 -8.91 -1.87
C ALA A 75 -14.92 -9.43 -2.99
N ASP A 76 -16.15 -8.91 -3.10
CA ASP A 76 -17.15 -9.30 -4.09
C ASP A 76 -17.33 -8.23 -5.18
N CYS A 77 -16.29 -7.43 -5.45
CA CYS A 77 -16.34 -6.38 -6.43
C CYS A 77 -16.67 -6.95 -7.82
N ALA A 78 -17.57 -6.27 -8.53
CA ALA A 78 -17.87 -6.60 -9.92
C ALA A 78 -16.60 -6.50 -10.78
N SER A 79 -16.50 -7.35 -11.81
CA SER A 79 -15.37 -7.34 -12.74
C SER A 79 -15.23 -6.04 -13.54
N GLN A 80 -16.23 -5.19 -13.50
CA GLN A 80 -16.27 -3.89 -14.15
C GLN A 80 -17.05 -2.90 -13.30
N LEU A 81 -16.51 -1.71 -13.11
CA LEU A 81 -17.18 -0.62 -12.41
C LEU A 81 -16.96 0.70 -13.13
N LYS A 82 -17.81 1.67 -12.83
CA LYS A 82 -17.70 3.04 -13.32
C LYS A 82 -17.22 3.94 -12.19
N LEU A 83 -16.18 4.71 -12.45
CA LEU A 83 -15.70 5.77 -11.57
C LEU A 83 -16.16 7.10 -12.14
N VAL A 84 -16.91 7.85 -11.36
CA VAL A 84 -17.37 9.19 -11.74
C VAL A 84 -16.29 10.20 -11.37
N TYR A 85 -15.92 11.05 -12.33
CA TYR A 85 -14.97 12.14 -12.12
C TYR A 85 -15.54 13.49 -12.50
N THR A 86 -14.97 14.54 -11.93
CA THR A 86 -15.22 15.94 -12.34
C THR A 86 -13.91 16.52 -12.84
N ALA A 87 -13.93 17.13 -14.02
CA ALA A 87 -12.78 17.76 -14.67
C ALA A 87 -12.75 19.26 -14.40
N TYR A 88 -11.52 19.80 -14.22
CA TYR A 88 -11.29 21.20 -13.93
C TYR A 88 -10.18 21.78 -14.83
N ASP A 89 -10.33 23.04 -15.21
CA ASP A 89 -9.31 23.81 -15.92
C ASP A 89 -8.18 24.31 -14.99
N SER A 90 -7.21 25.03 -15.56
CA SER A 90 -6.08 25.62 -14.82
C SER A 90 -6.48 26.72 -13.82
N GLY A 91 -7.65 27.33 -13.99
CA GLY A 91 -8.24 28.29 -13.06
C GLY A 91 -9.03 27.65 -11.95
N GLY A 92 -9.20 26.29 -11.97
CA GLY A 92 -10.00 25.55 -11.02
C GLY A 92 -11.50 25.55 -11.31
N THR A 93 -11.90 26.04 -12.49
CA THR A 93 -13.30 26.04 -12.94
C THR A 93 -13.70 24.64 -13.36
N GLN A 94 -14.87 24.18 -12.92
CA GLN A 94 -15.43 22.89 -13.33
C GLN A 94 -15.82 22.92 -14.81
N LEU A 95 -15.26 22.01 -15.58
CA LEU A 95 -15.58 21.81 -17.02
C LEU A 95 -16.77 20.89 -17.22
N GLY A 96 -16.87 19.86 -16.37
CA GLY A 96 -17.96 18.89 -16.44
C GLY A 96 -17.65 17.62 -15.66
N THR A 97 -18.56 16.64 -15.76
CA THR A 97 -18.42 15.31 -15.15
C THR A 97 -18.38 14.24 -16.21
N GLY A 98 -17.62 13.19 -15.98
CA GLY A 98 -17.51 12.03 -16.84
C GLY A 98 -17.41 10.73 -16.06
N GLU A 99 -17.39 9.62 -16.80
CA GLU A 99 -17.26 8.28 -16.22
C GLU A 99 -16.06 7.57 -16.84
N LEU A 100 -15.24 6.94 -15.99
CA LEU A 100 -14.21 5.99 -16.39
C LEU A 100 -14.71 4.58 -16.11
N THR A 101 -14.73 3.73 -17.12
CA THR A 101 -14.99 2.31 -16.92
C THR A 101 -13.69 1.61 -16.54
N VAL A 102 -13.66 1.05 -15.34
CA VAL A 102 -12.53 0.31 -14.80
C VAL A 102 -12.83 -1.18 -14.80
N ARG A 103 -11.96 -1.98 -15.41
CA ARG A 103 -12.04 -3.44 -15.34
C ARG A 103 -11.19 -3.91 -14.17
N VAL A 104 -11.81 -4.59 -13.22
CA VAL A 104 -11.12 -5.22 -12.10
C VAL A 104 -10.78 -6.65 -12.49
N THR A 105 -9.49 -6.94 -12.56
CA THR A 105 -9.01 -8.30 -12.86
C THR A 105 -8.09 -8.71 -11.71
N SER A 106 -8.36 -9.84 -11.09
CA SER A 106 -7.42 -10.44 -10.15
C SER A 106 -6.23 -11.02 -10.91
N LYS A 107 -5.03 -10.78 -10.41
CA LYS A 107 -3.85 -11.49 -10.90
C LYS A 107 -3.97 -12.98 -10.58
N GLN A 108 -3.52 -13.81 -11.51
CA GLN A 108 -3.42 -15.25 -11.29
C GLN A 108 -2.05 -15.69 -10.77
N SER A 109 -1.07 -14.79 -10.79
CA SER A 109 0.28 -15.04 -10.28
C SER A 109 0.97 -13.73 -9.93
N SER A 110 1.91 -13.78 -8.99
CA SER A 110 2.80 -12.68 -8.66
C SER A 110 3.70 -12.35 -9.86
N ALA A 111 4.05 -11.08 -10.01
CA ALA A 111 5.05 -10.63 -10.98
C ALA A 111 6.48 -10.87 -10.49
N VAL A 112 6.66 -11.15 -9.19
CA VAL A 112 7.95 -11.27 -8.51
C VAL A 112 8.22 -12.70 -8.07
N PHE A 113 7.24 -13.33 -7.40
CA PHE A 113 7.41 -14.61 -6.71
C PHE A 113 6.75 -15.75 -7.45
N SER A 114 7.55 -16.70 -7.92
CA SER A 114 7.09 -17.83 -8.72
C SER A 114 6.18 -18.82 -8.00
N ASP A 115 6.28 -18.89 -6.68
CA ASP A 115 5.45 -19.76 -5.82
C ASP A 115 4.08 -19.16 -5.48
N VAL A 116 3.81 -17.91 -5.87
CA VAL A 116 2.51 -17.24 -5.74
C VAL A 116 1.84 -17.22 -7.11
N ASN A 117 1.07 -18.26 -7.42
CA ASN A 117 0.50 -18.49 -8.75
C ASN A 117 -0.86 -19.21 -8.72
N ALA A 118 -1.46 -19.42 -9.89
CA ALA A 118 -2.78 -20.06 -10.04
C ALA A 118 -2.90 -21.46 -9.42
N GLY A 119 -1.80 -22.21 -9.32
CA GLY A 119 -1.75 -23.53 -8.71
C GLY A 119 -1.57 -23.52 -7.18
N THR A 120 -1.33 -22.35 -6.59
CA THR A 120 -1.00 -22.20 -5.17
C THR A 120 -1.93 -21.22 -4.46
N CYS A 121 -1.57 -19.93 -4.47
CA CYS A 121 -2.28 -18.89 -3.73
C CYS A 121 -2.51 -17.64 -4.61
N ALA A 122 -3.11 -17.83 -5.80
CA ALA A 122 -3.40 -16.72 -6.73
C ALA A 122 -4.13 -15.54 -6.07
N TRP A 123 -4.99 -15.82 -5.09
CA TRP A 123 -5.73 -14.82 -4.33
C TRP A 123 -4.84 -13.80 -3.61
N ALA A 124 -3.60 -14.18 -3.30
CA ALA A 124 -2.65 -13.30 -2.60
C ALA A 124 -1.75 -12.51 -3.56
N ALA A 125 -1.74 -12.81 -4.87
CA ALA A 125 -0.79 -12.27 -5.82
C ALA A 125 -0.77 -10.74 -5.86
N ASP A 126 -1.94 -10.09 -5.88
CA ASP A 126 -2.04 -8.64 -5.89
C ASP A 126 -1.52 -8.02 -4.59
N ALA A 127 -1.87 -8.60 -3.44
CA ALA A 127 -1.45 -8.11 -2.13
C ALA A 127 0.06 -8.29 -1.93
N VAL A 128 0.60 -9.44 -2.34
CA VAL A 128 2.03 -9.75 -2.24
C VAL A 128 2.85 -8.80 -3.12
N ASP A 129 2.45 -8.61 -4.38
CA ASP A 129 3.14 -7.70 -5.29
C ASP A 129 3.05 -6.25 -4.83
N PHE A 130 1.90 -5.83 -4.32
CA PHE A 130 1.72 -4.51 -3.73
C PHE A 130 2.66 -4.29 -2.55
N MET A 131 2.62 -5.15 -1.55
CA MET A 131 3.46 -5.03 -0.35
C MET A 131 4.96 -5.10 -0.68
N ASN A 132 5.35 -5.94 -1.65
CA ASN A 132 6.73 -6.03 -2.12
C ASN A 132 7.15 -4.77 -2.88
N GLY A 133 6.30 -4.26 -3.78
CA GLY A 133 6.55 -3.03 -4.54
C GLY A 133 6.76 -1.80 -3.66
N TYR A 134 6.16 -1.78 -2.47
CA TYR A 134 6.37 -0.73 -1.45
C TYR A 134 7.52 -1.05 -0.48
N GLY A 135 8.24 -2.16 -0.69
CA GLY A 135 9.34 -2.56 0.18
C GLY A 135 8.91 -2.98 1.59
N LEU A 136 7.61 -3.22 1.82
CA LEU A 136 7.09 -3.61 3.14
C LEU A 136 7.40 -5.06 3.46
N ILE A 137 7.27 -5.95 2.46
CA ILE A 137 7.61 -7.37 2.59
C ILE A 137 8.68 -7.76 1.58
N GLN A 138 9.41 -8.82 1.90
CA GLN A 138 10.35 -9.50 1.02
C GLN A 138 10.02 -10.98 1.00
N GLY A 139 10.46 -11.68 -0.07
CA GLY A 139 10.39 -13.12 -0.13
C GLY A 139 11.42 -13.81 0.76
N ALA A 140 11.33 -15.12 0.85
CA ALA A 140 12.40 -15.95 1.42
C ALA A 140 13.69 -15.85 0.59
N ASP A 141 13.53 -15.61 -0.72
CA ASP A 141 14.60 -15.24 -1.64
C ASP A 141 14.04 -14.33 -2.75
N ALA A 142 14.85 -14.05 -3.78
CA ALA A 142 14.49 -13.14 -4.88
C ALA A 142 13.28 -13.61 -5.71
N SER A 143 12.93 -14.90 -5.68
CA SER A 143 11.87 -15.50 -6.51
C SER A 143 10.83 -16.30 -5.74
N THR A 144 11.04 -16.50 -4.43
CA THR A 144 10.20 -17.34 -3.57
C THR A 144 9.63 -16.51 -2.43
N PHE A 145 8.32 -16.43 -2.32
CA PHE A 145 7.65 -15.76 -1.21
C PHE A 145 7.57 -16.63 0.05
N ASN A 146 7.46 -17.95 -0.12
CA ASN A 146 7.19 -18.94 0.92
C ASN A 146 5.80 -18.73 1.57
N TRP A 147 4.76 -18.67 0.74
CA TRP A 147 3.38 -18.35 1.16
C TRP A 147 2.78 -19.27 2.23
N ARG A 148 3.35 -20.46 2.43
CA ARG A 148 2.96 -21.40 3.50
C ARG A 148 3.77 -21.24 4.79
N GLY A 149 4.82 -20.44 4.75
CA GLY A 149 5.64 -20.16 5.92
C GLY A 149 4.85 -19.39 6.99
N SER A 150 5.23 -19.62 8.25
CA SER A 150 4.70 -18.82 9.36
C SER A 150 5.43 -17.50 9.45
N MET A 151 4.71 -16.42 9.67
CA MET A 151 5.30 -15.11 9.98
C MET A 151 5.89 -15.15 11.38
N THR A 152 7.12 -14.71 11.53
CA THR A 152 7.74 -14.57 12.84
C THR A 152 7.43 -13.23 13.48
N ARG A 153 7.68 -13.09 14.78
CA ARG A 153 7.56 -11.80 15.49
C ARG A 153 8.49 -10.75 14.89
N GLY A 154 9.72 -11.14 14.56
CA GLY A 154 10.67 -10.25 13.88
C GLY A 154 10.18 -9.77 12.52
N ASP A 155 9.59 -10.65 11.71
CA ASP A 155 9.03 -10.29 10.40
C ASP A 155 7.88 -9.29 10.54
N LEU A 156 6.96 -9.54 11.48
CA LEU A 156 5.85 -8.62 11.74
C LEU A 156 6.35 -7.22 12.13
N ILE A 157 7.27 -7.15 13.09
CA ILE A 157 7.81 -5.86 13.56
C ILE A 157 8.57 -5.16 12.44
N LEU A 158 9.30 -5.90 11.60
CA LEU A 158 10.00 -5.34 10.45
C LEU A 158 9.01 -4.74 9.41
N ILE A 159 7.87 -5.38 9.18
CA ILE A 159 6.81 -4.85 8.32
C ILE A 159 6.24 -3.54 8.90
N LEU A 160 5.94 -3.52 10.20
CA LEU A 160 5.42 -2.32 10.88
C LEU A 160 6.43 -1.17 10.84
N TYR A 161 7.71 -1.46 11.10
CA TYR A 161 8.79 -0.49 11.03
C TYR A 161 8.94 0.11 9.62
N ARG A 162 8.91 -0.74 8.58
CA ARG A 162 8.94 -0.29 7.18
C ARG A 162 7.71 0.52 6.80
N SER A 163 6.53 0.15 7.28
CA SER A 163 5.30 0.91 7.04
C SER A 163 5.32 2.29 7.71
N ALA A 164 6.09 2.44 8.80
CA ALA A 164 6.36 3.72 9.43
C ALA A 164 7.46 4.55 8.72
N GLY A 165 7.97 4.07 7.58
CA GLY A 165 9.02 4.75 6.80
C GLY A 165 10.44 4.46 7.27
N SER A 166 10.65 3.40 8.03
CA SER A 166 11.97 3.01 8.57
C SER A 166 12.70 4.18 9.25
N PRO A 167 12.10 4.83 10.26
CA PRO A 167 12.70 5.99 10.91
C PRO A 167 14.06 5.66 11.51
N ALA A 168 15.01 6.59 11.44
CA ALA A 168 16.33 6.38 11.99
C ALA A 168 16.25 6.03 13.49
N VAL A 169 16.89 4.95 13.87
CA VAL A 169 16.96 4.50 15.27
C VAL A 169 18.30 4.95 15.86
N SER A 170 18.26 5.98 16.70
CA SER A 170 19.43 6.39 17.46
C SER A 170 19.51 5.55 18.73
N GLY A 171 20.64 4.87 18.93
CA GLY A 171 21.06 4.07 20.06
C GLY A 171 20.05 3.82 21.19
N GLY A 172 20.05 2.66 21.76
CA GLY A 172 19.21 2.35 22.91
C GLY A 172 19.47 0.94 23.39
N SER A 173 19.70 0.81 24.68
CA SER A 173 19.77 -0.48 25.31
C SER A 173 18.40 -1.14 25.27
N LEU A 174 18.30 -2.29 24.60
CA LEU A 174 17.14 -3.18 24.70
C LEU A 174 17.26 -3.98 26.01
N PRO A 175 16.15 -4.28 26.69
CA PRO A 175 16.17 -5.20 27.82
C PRO A 175 16.34 -6.66 27.38
N PHE A 176 16.21 -6.94 26.07
CA PHE A 176 16.18 -8.29 25.52
C PHE A 176 17.58 -8.85 25.27
N THR A 177 17.91 -9.97 25.91
CA THR A 177 19.20 -10.63 25.79
C THR A 177 19.32 -11.51 24.55
N ASP A 178 18.22 -11.81 23.90
CA ASP A 178 18.11 -12.65 22.70
C ASP A 178 18.04 -11.84 21.39
N VAL A 179 18.28 -10.52 21.45
CA VAL A 179 18.31 -9.61 20.30
C VAL A 179 19.69 -8.97 20.18
N SER A 180 20.35 -9.18 19.05
CA SER A 180 21.69 -8.67 18.75
C SER A 180 21.66 -7.60 17.66
N GLU A 181 22.59 -6.66 17.67
CA GLU A 181 22.74 -5.65 16.59
C GLU A 181 22.97 -6.27 15.21
N SER A 182 23.43 -7.52 15.14
CA SER A 182 23.59 -8.26 13.89
C SER A 182 22.32 -8.91 13.37
N ASP A 183 21.21 -8.87 14.11
CA ASP A 183 19.95 -9.46 13.70
C ASP A 183 19.25 -8.61 12.62
N TYR A 184 18.61 -9.28 11.67
CA TYR A 184 17.97 -8.65 10.50
C TYR A 184 16.87 -7.64 10.84
N ALA A 185 16.26 -7.76 12.00
CA ALA A 185 15.18 -6.89 12.47
C ALA A 185 15.58 -6.05 13.70
N TYR A 186 16.88 -5.92 14.02
CA TYR A 186 17.34 -5.21 15.20
C TYR A 186 16.75 -3.79 15.30
N ASP A 187 16.95 -2.96 14.29
CA ASP A 187 16.44 -1.59 14.27
C ASP A 187 14.91 -1.52 14.42
N ALA A 188 14.20 -2.46 13.80
CA ALA A 188 12.75 -2.56 13.92
C ALA A 188 12.33 -2.91 15.36
N VAL A 189 13.04 -3.82 16.03
CA VAL A 189 12.77 -4.18 17.45
C VAL A 189 13.06 -3.00 18.37
N VAL A 190 14.17 -2.28 18.16
CA VAL A 190 14.51 -1.08 18.95
C VAL A 190 13.43 0.00 18.76
N TRP A 191 13.00 0.22 17.51
CA TRP A 191 11.93 1.17 17.19
C TRP A 191 10.61 0.78 17.87
N ALA A 192 10.21 -0.49 17.74
CA ALA A 192 8.96 -0.99 18.30
C ALA A 192 8.93 -0.89 19.83
N TRP A 193 10.02 -1.25 20.48
CA TRP A 193 10.15 -1.14 21.93
C TRP A 193 10.06 0.31 22.40
N LYS A 194 10.81 1.23 21.78
CA LYS A 194 10.83 2.65 22.17
C LYS A 194 9.50 3.36 21.96
N ASN A 195 8.71 2.93 20.98
CA ASN A 195 7.43 3.54 20.67
C ASN A 195 6.22 2.80 21.28
N GLY A 196 6.47 1.77 22.10
CA GLY A 196 5.41 0.99 22.72
C GLY A 196 4.56 0.18 21.72
N VAL A 197 5.10 -0.12 20.51
CA VAL A 197 4.42 -0.90 19.48
C VAL A 197 4.44 -2.39 19.83
N ALA A 198 5.54 -2.87 20.39
CA ALA A 198 5.66 -4.25 20.85
C ALA A 198 6.60 -4.37 22.05
N GLY A 199 6.24 -5.27 22.96
CA GLY A 199 7.08 -5.69 24.08
C GLY A 199 7.71 -7.05 23.84
N GLY A 200 8.50 -7.52 24.83
CA GLY A 200 9.00 -8.88 24.88
C GLY A 200 7.93 -9.90 25.21
N VAL A 201 8.23 -11.17 25.03
CA VAL A 201 7.42 -12.27 25.58
C VAL A 201 7.69 -12.42 27.09
N SER A 202 8.83 -11.87 27.56
CA SER A 202 9.19 -11.69 28.96
C SER A 202 9.92 -10.36 29.13
N GLU A 203 10.36 -10.05 30.36
CA GLU A 203 11.16 -8.84 30.62
C GLU A 203 12.50 -8.82 29.89
N THR A 204 13.06 -9.99 29.57
CA THR A 204 14.41 -10.15 29.00
C THR A 204 14.46 -10.85 27.65
N GLU A 205 13.33 -11.30 27.12
CA GLU A 205 13.28 -12.03 25.85
C GLU A 205 12.22 -11.45 24.89
N PHE A 206 12.63 -11.20 23.66
CA PHE A 206 11.75 -10.76 22.57
C PHE A 206 11.21 -11.93 21.77
N CYS A 207 11.99 -13.00 21.63
CA CYS A 207 11.68 -14.20 20.84
C CYS A 207 11.39 -13.89 19.36
N MET A 208 12.32 -13.18 18.71
CA MET A 208 12.17 -12.69 17.33
C MET A 208 11.80 -13.78 16.33
N LYS A 209 12.33 -15.01 16.50
CA LYS A 209 12.11 -16.15 15.61
C LYS A 209 10.82 -16.94 15.91
N GLN A 210 10.10 -16.60 16.96
CA GLN A 210 8.84 -17.24 17.30
C GLN A 210 7.74 -16.84 16.31
N ALA A 211 6.92 -17.82 15.87
CA ALA A 211 5.77 -17.53 15.02
C ALA A 211 4.74 -16.67 15.77
N VAL A 212 4.20 -15.69 15.07
CA VAL A 212 3.14 -14.80 15.59
C VAL A 212 1.78 -15.48 15.44
N THR A 213 0.95 -15.41 16.48
CA THR A 213 -0.45 -15.84 16.42
C THR A 213 -1.35 -14.70 15.93
N ARG A 214 -2.54 -15.04 15.45
CA ARG A 214 -3.55 -14.03 15.06
C ARG A 214 -3.97 -13.13 16.25
N GLU A 215 -3.99 -13.68 17.45
CA GLU A 215 -4.27 -12.96 18.69
C GLU A 215 -3.18 -11.91 18.98
N GLN A 216 -1.92 -12.32 18.89
CA GLN A 216 -0.78 -11.41 19.07
C GLN A 216 -0.70 -10.32 17.99
N LEU A 217 -1.24 -10.58 16.80
CA LEU A 217 -1.32 -9.57 15.74
C LEU A 217 -2.41 -8.52 16.03
N ALA A 218 -3.45 -8.88 16.78
CA ALA A 218 -4.62 -8.04 17.05
C ALA A 218 -4.52 -7.26 18.38
N SER A 219 -3.51 -7.56 19.21
CA SER A 219 -3.26 -6.90 20.50
C SER A 219 -2.34 -5.69 20.36
#